data_223e3ee69fb9ca9e4bac4e08e5610d31
#
_entry.id   223e3ee69fb9ca9e4bac4e08e5610d31
#
_cell.length_a   1.000
_cell.length_b   1.000
_cell.length_c   1.000
_cell.angle_alpha   90.00
_cell.angle_beta   90.00
_cell.angle_gamma   90.00
#
_symmetry.space_group_name_H-M   'P 1'
#
loop_
_entity.id
_entity.type
_entity.pdbx_description
1 polymer ?
#
loop_
_entity_poly.entity_id
_entity_poly.type
_entity_poly.pdbx_seq_one_letter_code
_entity_poly.pdbx_strand_id
1 'polypeptide(L)'
;DDVNTLDQLNALCGSHKWFGSGSRVIITTRDRHILRGNRVDQVYEMRNMDEKESIELFSWHAFKQASPTEDFVGISKNVVEYSGGLPLALEVLGLYLFDRAVAEWHCVLEKLKRIPNDQVQKKLKISYDGLSDDTEKEIFLDI
;
A
#
# COMPACT_ATOMS: atom_id res chain seq x y z
N ASP A 1 -9.58 -12.93 0.31
CA ASP A 1 -8.81 -11.70 0.16
C ASP A 1 -9.46 -10.83 -0.91
N ASP A 2 -9.37 -9.50 -0.77
CA ASP A 2 -9.94 -8.47 -1.67
C ASP A 2 -11.38 -8.76 -2.12
N VAL A 3 -12.25 -9.12 -1.17
CA VAL A 3 -13.67 -9.40 -1.44
C VAL A 3 -14.36 -8.10 -1.85
N ASN A 4 -14.98 -8.09 -3.02
CA ASN A 4 -15.60 -6.89 -3.59
C ASN A 4 -17.09 -7.05 -3.89
N THR A 5 -17.66 -8.25 -3.70
CA THR A 5 -19.10 -8.52 -3.85
C THR A 5 -19.64 -9.37 -2.71
N LEU A 6 -20.94 -9.22 -2.43
CA LEU A 6 -21.63 -10.05 -1.44
C LEU A 6 -21.72 -11.52 -1.86
N ASP A 7 -21.76 -11.79 -3.15
CA ASP A 7 -21.84 -13.17 -3.66
C ASP A 7 -20.53 -13.92 -3.37
N GLN A 8 -19.38 -13.28 -3.54
CA GLN A 8 -18.10 -13.84 -3.14
C GLN A 8 -18.05 -14.15 -1.64
N LEU A 9 -18.49 -13.20 -0.82
CA LEU A 9 -18.54 -13.38 0.63
C LEU A 9 -19.43 -14.55 1.03
N ASN A 10 -20.62 -14.64 0.43
CA ASN A 10 -21.57 -15.70 0.69
C ASN A 10 -21.07 -17.07 0.21
N ALA A 11 -20.38 -17.12 -0.93
CA ALA A 11 -19.82 -18.35 -1.45
C ALA A 11 -18.67 -18.92 -0.61
N LEU A 12 -17.84 -18.02 0.00
CA LEU A 12 -16.65 -18.42 0.74
C LEU A 12 -16.92 -18.61 2.25
N CYS A 13 -17.77 -17.81 2.84
CA CYS A 13 -18.04 -17.78 4.27
C CYS A 13 -19.48 -17.37 4.64
N GLY A 14 -20.46 -17.80 3.85
CA GLY A 14 -21.86 -17.46 4.03
C GLY A 14 -22.49 -17.99 5.32
N SER A 15 -21.88 -18.97 5.99
CA SER A 15 -22.35 -19.47 7.28
C SER A 15 -21.20 -19.86 8.20
N HIS A 16 -21.22 -19.38 9.44
CA HIS A 16 -20.31 -19.81 10.51
C HIS A 16 -20.34 -21.32 10.75
N LYS A 17 -21.46 -22.00 10.42
CA LYS A 17 -21.60 -23.44 10.58
C LYS A 17 -20.73 -24.27 9.64
N TRP A 18 -20.15 -23.65 8.62
CA TRP A 18 -19.24 -24.34 7.69
C TRP A 18 -17.86 -24.58 8.29
N PHE A 19 -17.56 -23.92 9.39
CA PHE A 19 -16.24 -23.96 10.02
C PHE A 19 -16.33 -24.65 11.38
N GLY A 20 -15.27 -25.37 11.74
CA GLY A 20 -15.17 -26.01 13.05
C GLY A 20 -15.02 -24.99 14.18
N SER A 21 -15.30 -25.43 15.41
CA SER A 21 -15.10 -24.61 16.59
C SER A 21 -13.64 -24.15 16.71
N GLY A 22 -13.42 -22.85 16.94
CA GLY A 22 -12.11 -22.23 17.01
C GLY A 22 -11.52 -21.78 15.67
N SER A 23 -12.19 -22.06 14.54
CA SER A 23 -11.78 -21.51 13.23
C SER A 23 -11.90 -19.99 13.21
N ARG A 24 -10.97 -19.35 12.50
CA ARG A 24 -10.99 -17.90 12.26
C ARG A 24 -11.03 -17.65 10.76
N VAL A 25 -11.95 -16.80 10.34
CA VAL A 25 -12.05 -16.33 8.94
C VAL A 25 -11.62 -14.86 8.90
N ILE A 26 -10.59 -14.57 8.14
CA ILE A 26 -10.11 -13.19 7.92
C ILE A 26 -10.52 -12.80 6.51
N ILE A 27 -11.19 -11.67 6.39
CA ILE A 27 -11.69 -11.12 5.14
C ILE A 27 -11.03 -9.76 4.94
N THR A 28 -10.41 -9.54 3.79
CA THR A 28 -9.96 -8.22 3.38
C THR A 28 -10.91 -7.66 2.34
N THR A 29 -11.23 -6.39 2.43
CA THR A 29 -12.07 -5.68 1.47
C THR A 29 -11.79 -4.18 1.51
N ARG A 30 -11.99 -3.51 0.39
CA ARG A 30 -11.98 -2.05 0.27
C ARG A 30 -13.38 -1.44 0.43
N ASP A 31 -14.42 -2.26 0.43
CA ASP A 31 -15.80 -1.83 0.59
C ASP A 31 -16.36 -2.25 1.95
N ARG A 32 -16.45 -1.26 2.86
CA ARG A 32 -17.03 -1.46 4.20
C ARG A 32 -18.51 -1.89 4.16
N HIS A 33 -19.24 -1.60 3.07
CA HIS A 33 -20.65 -1.98 2.96
C HIS A 33 -20.84 -3.51 2.89
N ILE A 34 -19.87 -4.24 2.35
CA ILE A 34 -19.88 -5.70 2.28
C ILE A 34 -19.91 -6.33 3.67
N LEU A 35 -19.30 -5.66 4.65
CA LEU A 35 -19.16 -6.15 6.03
C LEU A 35 -20.39 -5.89 6.92
N ARG A 36 -21.41 -5.19 6.41
CA ARG A 36 -22.60 -4.84 7.18
C ARG A 36 -23.55 -6.05 7.38
N GLY A 37 -24.38 -5.99 8.41
CA GLY A 37 -25.49 -6.92 8.61
C GLY A 37 -25.11 -8.24 9.29
N ASN A 38 -24.38 -8.22 10.42
CA ASN A 38 -24.04 -9.40 11.24
C ASN A 38 -23.25 -10.49 10.50
N ARG A 39 -22.51 -10.11 9.47
CA ARG A 39 -21.73 -11.05 8.64
C ARG A 39 -20.33 -11.26 9.16
N VAL A 40 -19.83 -10.32 9.97
CA VAL A 40 -18.51 -10.35 10.58
C VAL A 40 -18.61 -9.98 12.05
N ASP A 41 -17.83 -10.65 12.88
CA ASP A 41 -17.82 -10.42 14.33
C ASP A 41 -17.05 -9.14 14.68
N GLN A 42 -16.02 -8.82 13.90
CA GLN A 42 -15.14 -7.69 14.16
C GLN A 42 -14.62 -7.08 12.86
N VAL A 43 -14.57 -5.76 12.80
CA VAL A 43 -13.99 -5.00 11.67
C VAL A 43 -12.76 -4.27 12.19
N TYR A 44 -11.64 -4.52 11.52
CA TYR A 44 -10.40 -3.77 11.73
C TYR A 44 -10.14 -2.87 10.52
N GLU A 45 -10.04 -1.58 10.75
CA GLU A 45 -9.71 -0.62 9.71
C GLU A 45 -8.20 -0.42 9.63
N MET A 46 -7.61 -0.84 8.52
CA MET A 46 -6.19 -0.62 8.26
C MET A 46 -5.94 0.88 8.07
N ARG A 47 -5.00 1.42 8.83
CA ARG A 47 -4.57 2.81 8.72
C ARG A 47 -3.31 2.89 7.88
N ASN A 48 -3.11 4.02 7.23
CA ASN A 48 -1.82 4.34 6.64
C ASN A 48 -0.75 4.40 7.74
N MET A 49 0.48 4.16 7.34
CA MET A 49 1.63 4.23 8.24
C MET A 49 1.80 5.64 8.80
N ASP A 50 2.25 5.73 10.04
CA ASP A 50 2.65 7.00 10.63
C ASP A 50 3.98 7.51 10.02
N GLU A 51 4.38 8.73 10.38
CA GLU A 51 5.61 9.34 9.83
C GLU A 51 6.85 8.51 10.12
N LYS A 52 6.96 7.95 11.33
CA LYS A 52 8.12 7.17 11.75
C LYS A 52 8.20 5.84 11.00
N GLU A 53 7.11 5.11 10.95
CA GLU A 53 6.98 3.86 10.20
C GLU A 53 7.24 4.09 8.71
N SER A 54 6.71 5.19 8.17
CA SER A 54 6.89 5.57 6.77
C SER A 54 8.33 5.91 6.43
N ILE A 55 9.02 6.67 7.28
CA ILE A 55 10.46 6.98 7.11
C ILE A 55 11.28 5.69 7.17
N GLU A 56 10.99 4.80 8.09
CA GLU A 56 11.72 3.54 8.22
C GLU A 56 11.54 2.66 6.99
N LEU A 57 10.30 2.41 6.56
CA LEU A 57 10.01 1.60 5.37
C LEU A 57 10.67 2.20 4.12
N PHE A 58 10.46 3.49 3.88
CA PHE A 58 11.07 4.21 2.76
C PHE A 58 12.61 4.08 2.78
N SER A 59 13.23 4.24 3.95
CA SER A 59 14.69 4.22 4.09
C SER A 59 15.27 2.84 3.81
N TRP A 60 14.59 1.76 4.18
CA TRP A 60 15.00 0.41 3.83
C TRP A 60 15.07 0.21 2.31
N HIS A 61 14.16 0.81 1.56
CA HIS A 61 14.16 0.73 0.10
C HIS A 61 15.17 1.68 -0.54
N ALA A 62 15.26 2.92 -0.06
CA ALA A 62 16.12 3.95 -0.64
C ALA A 62 17.60 3.89 -0.21
N PHE A 63 17.90 3.35 0.98
CA PHE A 63 19.27 3.38 1.55
C PHE A 63 19.73 2.02 2.08
N LYS A 64 18.87 0.99 2.09
CA LYS A 64 19.14 -0.33 2.69
C LYS A 64 19.47 -0.25 4.19
N GLN A 65 18.95 0.75 4.88
CA GLN A 65 19.05 0.96 6.33
C GLN A 65 17.78 1.62 6.87
N ALA A 66 17.55 1.57 8.19
CA ALA A 66 16.31 2.03 8.83
C ALA A 66 16.12 3.56 8.85
N SER A 67 17.12 4.34 8.50
CA SER A 67 17.08 5.81 8.53
C SER A 67 17.77 6.42 7.31
N PRO A 68 17.34 7.62 6.88
CA PRO A 68 18.05 8.35 5.84
C PRO A 68 19.49 8.71 6.25
N THR A 69 20.38 8.80 5.28
CA THR A 69 21.70 9.42 5.48
C THR A 69 21.54 10.92 5.72
N GLU A 70 22.51 11.55 6.37
CA GLU A 70 22.42 12.92 6.90
C GLU A 70 21.99 13.94 5.82
N ASP A 71 22.58 13.87 4.63
CA ASP A 71 22.27 14.76 3.52
C ASP A 71 20.84 14.57 2.93
N PHE A 72 20.21 13.43 3.20
CA PHE A 72 18.91 13.06 2.64
C PHE A 72 17.74 13.20 3.62
N VAL A 73 17.99 13.54 4.90
CA VAL A 73 16.93 13.60 5.92
C VAL A 73 15.78 14.51 5.52
N GLY A 74 16.08 15.72 5.08
CA GLY A 74 15.06 16.71 4.72
C GLY A 74 14.22 16.28 3.51
N ILE A 75 14.90 15.79 2.47
CA ILE A 75 14.21 15.38 1.24
C ILE A 75 13.42 14.09 1.42
N SER A 76 13.88 13.16 2.23
CA SER A 76 13.15 11.93 2.58
C SER A 76 11.82 12.22 3.25
N LYS A 77 11.77 13.21 4.16
CA LYS A 77 10.51 13.65 4.77
C LYS A 77 9.50 14.13 3.73
N ASN A 78 9.94 14.91 2.74
CA ASN A 78 9.07 15.40 1.69
C ASN A 78 8.51 14.26 0.81
N VAL A 79 9.31 13.21 0.55
CA VAL A 79 8.86 12.02 -0.19
C VAL A 79 7.82 11.25 0.62
N VAL A 80 8.08 11.06 1.91
CA VAL A 80 7.18 10.37 2.83
C VAL A 80 5.85 11.11 2.97
N GLU A 81 5.89 12.44 3.16
CA GLU A 81 4.69 13.28 3.19
C GLU A 81 3.87 13.14 1.90
N TYR A 82 4.54 13.16 0.75
CA TYR A 82 3.89 12.95 -0.56
C TYR A 82 3.23 11.58 -0.68
N SER A 83 3.82 10.52 -0.11
CA SER A 83 3.27 9.16 -0.14
C SER A 83 1.98 9.01 0.67
N GLY A 84 1.73 9.91 1.63
CA GLY A 84 0.59 9.86 2.53
C GLY A 84 0.56 8.63 3.44
N GLY A 85 1.71 8.02 3.72
CA GLY A 85 1.84 6.81 4.54
C GLY A 85 1.33 5.54 3.85
N LEU A 86 1.19 5.55 2.52
CA LEU A 86 0.80 4.38 1.75
C LEU A 86 2.02 3.47 1.53
N PRO A 87 2.05 2.23 2.06
CA PRO A 87 3.22 1.35 1.99
C PRO A 87 3.76 1.17 0.57
N LEU A 88 2.92 0.79 -0.39
CA LEU A 88 3.33 0.58 -1.77
C LEU A 88 3.97 1.83 -2.40
N ALA A 89 3.46 3.02 -2.10
CA ALA A 89 4.06 4.26 -2.60
C ALA A 89 5.46 4.51 -2.01
N LEU A 90 5.64 4.18 -0.72
CA LEU A 90 6.94 4.30 -0.04
C LEU A 90 7.98 3.34 -0.64
N GLU A 91 7.60 2.10 -0.89
CA GLU A 91 8.45 1.09 -1.51
C GLU A 91 8.86 1.49 -2.92
N VAL A 92 7.88 1.80 -3.78
CA VAL A 92 8.14 2.20 -5.17
C VAL A 92 9.00 3.46 -5.26
N LEU A 93 8.70 4.48 -4.44
CA LEU A 93 9.51 5.71 -4.43
C LEU A 93 10.91 5.45 -3.85
N GLY A 94 11.03 4.61 -2.82
CA GLY A 94 12.32 4.24 -2.24
C GLY A 94 13.21 3.53 -3.26
N LEU A 95 12.68 2.53 -3.97
CA LEU A 95 13.39 1.82 -5.01
C LEU A 95 13.76 2.73 -6.19
N TYR A 96 12.83 3.58 -6.61
CA TYR A 96 13.08 4.51 -7.72
C TYR A 96 14.19 5.52 -7.40
N LEU A 97 14.30 5.94 -6.14
CA LEU A 97 15.28 6.92 -5.67
C LEU A 97 16.60 6.28 -5.18
N PHE A 98 16.64 4.96 -5.09
CA PHE A 98 17.84 4.23 -4.67
C PHE A 98 19.04 4.57 -5.57
N ASP A 99 20.20 4.79 -4.94
CA ASP A 99 21.49 5.08 -5.60
C ASP A 99 21.47 6.33 -6.52
N ARG A 100 20.57 7.29 -6.27
CA ARG A 100 20.50 8.55 -7.00
C ARG A 100 21.05 9.71 -6.18
N ALA A 101 21.62 10.70 -6.87
CA ALA A 101 22.11 11.91 -6.23
C ALA A 101 20.96 12.79 -5.68
N VAL A 102 21.23 13.58 -4.63
CA VAL A 102 20.25 14.51 -4.00
C VAL A 102 19.58 15.43 -5.03
N ALA A 103 20.34 15.92 -6.01
CA ALA A 103 19.81 16.79 -7.07
C ALA A 103 18.74 16.09 -7.93
N GLU A 104 18.90 14.80 -8.20
CA GLU A 104 17.92 14.00 -8.94
C GLU A 104 16.64 13.81 -8.11
N TRP A 105 16.78 13.60 -6.78
CA TRP A 105 15.64 13.51 -5.87
C TRP A 105 14.80 14.79 -5.91
N HIS A 106 15.45 15.97 -5.90
CA HIS A 106 14.73 17.24 -6.04
C HIS A 106 13.96 17.33 -7.35
N CYS A 107 14.57 16.93 -8.48
CA CYS A 107 13.88 16.90 -9.77
C CYS A 107 12.67 15.97 -9.77
N VAL A 108 12.79 14.81 -9.14
CA VAL A 108 11.68 13.84 -9.00
C VAL A 108 10.56 14.42 -8.17
N LEU A 109 10.87 15.00 -7.00
CA LEU A 109 9.87 15.62 -6.12
C LEU A 109 9.12 16.76 -6.82
N GLU A 110 9.81 17.60 -7.56
CA GLU A 110 9.15 18.68 -8.32
C GLU A 110 8.19 18.15 -9.40
N LYS A 111 8.51 17.01 -10.01
CA LYS A 111 7.59 16.32 -10.93
C LYS A 111 6.39 15.71 -10.19
N LEU A 112 6.64 15.09 -9.03
CA LEU A 112 5.60 14.48 -8.21
C LEU A 112 4.62 15.52 -7.66
N LYS A 113 5.09 16.68 -7.20
CA LYS A 113 4.23 17.77 -6.71
C LYS A 113 3.21 18.27 -7.74
N ARG A 114 3.46 18.06 -9.02
CA ARG A 114 2.51 18.38 -10.10
C ARG A 114 1.41 17.33 -10.26
N ILE A 115 1.53 16.19 -9.58
CA ILE A 115 0.57 15.09 -9.62
C ILE A 115 -0.10 15.04 -8.25
N PRO A 116 -1.41 15.35 -8.14
CA PRO A 116 -2.14 15.24 -6.88
C PRO A 116 -2.01 13.85 -6.24
N ASN A 117 -1.91 13.79 -4.91
CA ASN A 117 -1.69 12.55 -4.15
C ASN A 117 -2.77 11.48 -4.43
N ASP A 118 -4.04 11.90 -4.58
CA ASP A 118 -5.15 11.03 -4.96
C ASP A 118 -4.98 10.40 -6.37
N GLN A 119 -4.23 11.04 -7.24
CA GLN A 119 -3.89 10.48 -8.56
C GLN A 119 -2.74 9.48 -8.51
N VAL A 120 -1.86 9.55 -7.52
CA VAL A 120 -0.79 8.53 -7.35
C VAL A 120 -1.42 7.19 -7.02
N GLN A 121 -2.34 7.16 -6.07
CA GLN A 121 -3.10 5.95 -5.74
C GLN A 121 -3.87 5.41 -6.95
N LYS A 122 -4.50 6.31 -7.72
CA LYS A 122 -5.19 5.92 -8.96
C LYS A 122 -4.25 5.39 -10.03
N LYS A 123 -3.08 6.00 -10.21
CA LYS A 123 -2.08 5.55 -11.20
C LYS A 123 -1.42 4.23 -10.82
N LEU A 124 -1.07 4.04 -9.56
CA LEU A 124 -0.58 2.75 -9.06
C LEU A 124 -1.64 1.67 -9.26
N LYS A 125 -2.90 1.98 -8.96
CA LYS A 125 -4.02 1.07 -9.23
C LYS A 125 -4.21 0.80 -10.73
N ILE A 126 -4.19 1.82 -11.58
CA ILE A 126 -4.34 1.66 -13.04
C ILE A 126 -3.15 0.87 -13.60
N SER A 127 -1.95 1.09 -13.09
CA SER A 127 -0.77 0.32 -13.49
C SER A 127 -0.91 -1.15 -13.08
N TYR A 128 -1.39 -1.42 -11.88
CA TYR A 128 -1.66 -2.77 -11.40
C TYR A 128 -2.82 -3.44 -12.16
N ASP A 129 -3.93 -2.72 -12.34
CA ASP A 129 -5.11 -3.23 -13.05
C ASP A 129 -4.84 -3.40 -14.57
N GLY A 130 -3.87 -2.66 -15.13
CA GLY A 130 -3.44 -2.75 -16.52
C GLY A 130 -2.46 -3.90 -16.80
N LEU A 131 -1.95 -4.57 -15.78
CA LEU A 131 -1.16 -5.79 -15.95
C LEU A 131 -2.10 -6.93 -16.37
N SER A 132 -1.83 -7.49 -17.54
CA SER A 132 -2.71 -8.45 -18.20
C SER A 132 -2.54 -9.87 -17.70
N ASP A 133 -1.43 -10.15 -17.00
CA ASP A 133 -1.01 -11.47 -16.55
C ASP A 133 -0.88 -11.48 -15.02
N ASP A 134 -1.35 -12.58 -14.41
CA ASP A 134 -1.23 -12.78 -12.97
C ASP A 134 0.25 -12.83 -12.52
N THR A 135 1.14 -13.31 -13.38
CA THR A 135 2.59 -13.31 -13.14
C THR A 135 3.17 -11.89 -13.10
N GLU A 136 2.70 -11.00 -13.98
CA GLU A 136 3.10 -9.57 -13.97
C GLU A 136 2.60 -8.87 -12.70
N LYS A 137 1.40 -9.23 -12.23
CA LYS A 137 0.83 -8.72 -10.99
C LYS A 137 1.61 -9.20 -9.76
N GLU A 138 2.00 -10.46 -9.73
CA GLU A 138 2.87 -11.01 -8.67
C GLU A 138 4.22 -10.30 -8.65
N ILE A 139 4.87 -10.13 -9.79
CA ILE A 139 6.13 -9.40 -9.90
C ILE A 139 5.97 -7.94 -9.43
N PHE A 140 4.87 -7.27 -9.79
CA PHE A 140 4.60 -5.90 -9.35
C PHE A 140 4.40 -5.79 -7.82
N LEU A 141 3.90 -6.85 -7.18
CA LEU A 141 3.72 -6.93 -5.73
C LEU A 141 4.99 -7.38 -5.00
N ASP A 142 5.92 -8.07 -5.69
CA ASP A 142 7.18 -8.55 -5.13
C ASP A 142 8.34 -7.52 -5.27
N ILE A 143 8.10 -6.39 -5.95
CA ILE A 143 9.05 -5.29 -6.07
C ILE A 143 8.91 -4.35 -4.88
#